data_c17895eb3db37a440c8d5a52edea5b81
#
_entry.id   c17895eb3db37a440c8d5a52edea5b81
#
_cell.length_a   1.000
_cell.length_b   1.000
_cell.length_c   1.000
_cell.angle_alpha   90.00
_cell.angle_beta   90.00
_cell.angle_gamma   90.00
#
_symmetry.space_group_name_H-M   'P 1'
#
loop_
_entity.id
_entity.type
_entity.pdbx_description
1 polymer ?
#
loop_
_entity_poly.entity_id
_entity_poly.type
_entity_poly.pdbx_seq_one_letter_code
_entity_poly.pdbx_strand_id
1 'polypeptide(L)'
;MVEFKINGRQVRAEKGETILDVAKREGFEIPTLCHHDVLGADGRCRLCVVELRRGKRKRIVTSCLYPVEDGIEIFTQTEDVKLVRKTVLELLLARCPSSDVIAYLAKQYGVNIVRYTKDNDKGKCILCNTCVKTCENIVGVSAISLTGKGPFKRVSTPFDEPSEVCIGCGACAVACPTEHIYMEDRNGFRTIWRKKFELARCPVCG
;
A
#
# COMPACT_ATOMS: atom_id res chain seq x y z
N MET A 1 3.67 -24.71 15.52
CA MET A 1 3.06 -23.49 16.11
C MET A 1 4.17 -22.66 16.75
N VAL A 2 4.00 -21.36 16.79
CA VAL A 2 4.93 -20.37 17.33
C VAL A 2 4.19 -19.59 18.41
N GLU A 3 4.81 -19.34 19.56
CA GLU A 3 4.23 -18.53 20.63
C GLU A 3 5.04 -17.26 20.86
N PHE A 4 4.37 -16.12 20.87
CA PHE A 4 5.00 -14.82 21.07
C PHE A 4 4.02 -13.83 21.69
N LYS A 5 4.44 -12.57 21.92
CA LYS A 5 3.58 -11.56 22.52
C LYS A 5 3.38 -10.36 21.59
N ILE A 6 2.15 -9.83 21.56
CA ILE A 6 1.84 -8.52 20.96
C ILE A 6 1.27 -7.61 22.06
N ASN A 7 1.96 -6.50 22.33
CA ASN A 7 1.61 -5.54 23.40
C ASN A 7 1.37 -6.21 24.76
N GLY A 8 2.18 -7.23 25.09
CA GLY A 8 2.10 -8.01 26.33
C GLY A 8 1.10 -9.16 26.32
N ARG A 9 0.18 -9.24 25.34
CA ARG A 9 -0.78 -10.35 25.21
C ARG A 9 -0.13 -11.53 24.48
N GLN A 10 -0.21 -12.73 25.07
CA GLN A 10 0.27 -13.97 24.45
C GLN A 10 -0.58 -14.34 23.24
N VAL A 11 0.05 -14.67 22.12
CA VAL A 11 -0.60 -15.06 20.87
C VAL A 11 0.08 -16.31 20.28
N ARG A 12 -0.67 -17.06 19.48
CA ARG A 12 -0.21 -18.25 18.77
C ARG A 12 -0.34 -18.07 17.28
N ALA A 13 0.64 -18.61 16.56
CA ALA A 13 0.66 -18.53 15.11
C ALA A 13 1.24 -19.79 14.48
N GLU A 14 0.99 -19.95 13.20
CA GLU A 14 1.69 -20.95 12.40
C GLU A 14 3.05 -20.43 11.94
N LYS A 15 3.98 -21.35 11.74
CA LYS A 15 5.30 -20.99 11.21
C LYS A 15 5.17 -20.44 9.80
N GLY A 16 5.68 -19.21 9.58
CA GLY A 16 5.63 -18.55 8.28
C GLY A 16 4.56 -17.47 8.18
N GLU A 17 3.57 -17.39 9.08
CA GLU A 17 2.69 -16.23 9.17
C GLU A 17 3.50 -14.97 9.46
N THR A 18 3.05 -13.82 8.92
CA THR A 18 3.67 -12.55 9.24
C THR A 18 3.12 -11.95 10.54
N ILE A 19 3.89 -11.07 11.17
CA ILE A 19 3.41 -10.32 12.34
C ILE A 19 2.10 -9.59 12.03
N LEU A 20 1.94 -9.05 10.81
CA LEU A 20 0.73 -8.33 10.40
C LEU A 20 -0.49 -9.24 10.34
N ASP A 21 -0.34 -10.44 9.76
CA ASP A 21 -1.45 -11.40 9.62
C ASP A 21 -1.97 -11.81 11.00
N VAL A 22 -1.04 -12.15 11.91
CA VAL A 22 -1.41 -12.50 13.29
C VAL A 22 -2.02 -11.30 14.02
N ALA A 23 -1.44 -10.10 13.88
CA ALA A 23 -1.96 -8.90 14.52
C ALA A 23 -3.40 -8.59 14.07
N LYS A 24 -3.69 -8.69 12.76
CA LYS A 24 -5.05 -8.52 12.21
C LYS A 24 -6.04 -9.54 12.80
N ARG A 25 -5.67 -10.82 12.78
CA ARG A 25 -6.50 -11.91 13.32
C ARG A 25 -6.80 -11.72 14.81
N GLU A 26 -5.83 -11.22 15.56
CA GLU A 26 -5.94 -10.98 17.00
C GLU A 26 -6.54 -9.61 17.37
N GLY A 27 -6.96 -8.82 16.39
CA GLY A 27 -7.62 -7.52 16.60
C GLY A 27 -6.68 -6.37 16.94
N PHE A 28 -5.37 -6.49 16.63
CA PHE A 28 -4.44 -5.37 16.77
C PHE A 28 -4.39 -4.54 15.50
N GLU A 29 -4.58 -3.24 15.64
CA GLU A 29 -4.50 -2.32 14.51
C GLU A 29 -3.05 -1.93 14.19
N ILE A 30 -2.63 -2.21 12.96
CA ILE A 30 -1.37 -1.78 12.38
C ILE A 30 -1.66 -1.13 11.03
N PRO A 31 -1.32 0.16 10.83
CA PRO A 31 -1.64 0.86 9.58
C PRO A 31 -0.85 0.30 8.40
N THR A 32 -1.52 0.16 7.26
CA THR A 32 -0.93 -0.31 6.00
C THR A 32 -1.48 0.47 4.82
N LEU A 33 -0.71 0.58 3.72
CA LEU A 33 -1.15 1.13 2.44
C LEU A 33 -0.80 0.20 1.25
N CYS A 34 0.28 -0.56 1.34
CA CYS A 34 0.73 -1.45 0.25
C CYS A 34 0.48 -2.94 0.52
N HIS A 35 -0.26 -3.26 1.57
CA HIS A 35 -0.71 -4.62 1.85
C HIS A 35 -2.15 -4.80 1.33
N HIS A 36 -2.39 -5.90 0.66
CA HIS A 36 -3.71 -6.30 0.18
C HIS A 36 -3.91 -7.79 0.48
N ASP A 37 -5.07 -8.16 1.03
CA ASP A 37 -5.27 -9.53 1.53
C ASP A 37 -5.09 -10.61 0.45
N VAL A 38 -5.44 -10.31 -0.82
CA VAL A 38 -5.26 -11.24 -1.95
C VAL A 38 -3.86 -11.14 -2.58
N LEU A 39 -3.29 -9.93 -2.69
CA LEU A 39 -2.00 -9.70 -3.37
C LEU A 39 -0.80 -9.83 -2.44
N GLY A 40 -1.06 -9.92 -1.13
CA GLY A 40 -0.02 -9.93 -0.11
C GLY A 40 0.65 -8.56 0.10
N ALA A 41 1.82 -8.61 0.69
CA ALA A 41 2.61 -7.44 1.04
C ALA A 41 3.71 -7.16 0.00
N ASP A 42 4.05 -5.87 -0.14
CA ASP A 42 5.17 -5.42 -0.97
C ASP A 42 6.24 -4.66 -0.14
N GLY A 43 5.93 -4.34 1.13
CA GLY A 43 6.83 -3.69 2.08
C GLY A 43 7.25 -2.27 1.69
N ARG A 44 6.55 -1.62 0.75
CA ARG A 44 6.97 -0.34 0.16
C ARG A 44 6.55 0.88 0.95
N CYS A 45 5.34 0.89 1.50
CA CYS A 45 4.81 2.08 2.19
C CYS A 45 5.46 2.34 3.56
N ARG A 46 6.05 1.33 4.19
CA ARG A 46 6.73 1.40 5.49
C ARG A 46 5.86 1.88 6.68
N LEU A 47 4.54 1.90 6.55
CA LEU A 47 3.63 2.28 7.64
C LEU A 47 3.41 1.16 8.66
N CYS A 48 3.50 -0.09 8.24
CA CYS A 48 3.26 -1.26 9.09
C CYS A 48 4.41 -1.57 10.08
N VAL A 49 5.27 -0.59 10.37
CA VAL A 49 6.38 -0.78 11.30
C VAL A 49 5.91 -1.05 12.72
N VAL A 50 6.61 -1.96 13.39
CA VAL A 50 6.43 -2.33 14.79
C VAL A 50 7.79 -2.46 15.46
N GLU A 51 7.84 -2.34 16.77
CA GLU A 51 9.05 -2.63 17.53
C GLU A 51 9.06 -4.11 17.90
N LEU A 52 10.12 -4.81 17.51
CA LEU A 52 10.38 -6.19 17.86
C LEU A 52 11.46 -6.23 18.95
N ARG A 53 11.16 -6.94 20.03
CA ARG A 53 12.12 -7.21 21.10
C ARG A 53 12.43 -8.71 21.21
N ARG A 54 13.71 -9.01 21.41
CA ARG A 54 14.19 -10.35 21.75
C ARG A 54 15.24 -10.22 22.84
N GLY A 55 14.88 -10.55 24.08
CA GLY A 55 15.71 -10.27 25.25
C GLY A 55 16.03 -8.78 25.37
N LYS A 56 17.31 -8.40 25.40
CA LYS A 56 17.76 -6.99 25.50
C LYS A 56 17.81 -6.27 24.14
N ARG A 57 17.65 -6.97 23.02
CA ARG A 57 17.72 -6.34 21.68
C ARG A 57 16.37 -5.84 21.24
N LYS A 58 16.33 -4.61 20.73
CA LYS A 58 15.14 -4.01 20.10
C LYS A 58 15.47 -3.53 18.69
N ARG A 59 14.49 -3.63 17.78
CA ARG A 59 14.59 -3.12 16.41
C ARG A 59 13.21 -2.81 15.83
N ILE A 60 13.15 -1.87 14.91
CA ILE A 60 11.94 -1.59 14.14
C ILE A 60 11.93 -2.49 12.90
N VAL A 61 10.82 -3.20 12.69
CA VAL A 61 10.61 -4.09 11.54
C VAL A 61 9.29 -3.79 10.85
N THR A 62 9.17 -4.16 9.56
CA THR A 62 7.91 -4.10 8.81
C THR A 62 7.09 -5.35 9.07
N SER A 63 6.00 -5.23 9.81
CA SER A 63 5.17 -6.37 10.23
C SER A 63 4.61 -7.20 9.07
N CYS A 64 4.35 -6.57 7.92
CA CYS A 64 3.78 -7.24 6.74
C CYS A 64 4.75 -8.19 6.01
N LEU A 65 6.05 -8.16 6.33
CA LEU A 65 7.06 -9.02 5.71
C LEU A 65 7.84 -9.85 6.74
N TYR A 66 7.70 -9.52 8.01
CA TYR A 66 8.48 -10.19 9.05
C TYR A 66 7.73 -11.43 9.55
N PRO A 67 8.29 -12.64 9.36
CA PRO A 67 7.67 -13.86 9.84
C PRO A 67 7.72 -13.91 11.38
N VAL A 68 6.72 -14.53 11.99
CA VAL A 68 6.68 -14.71 13.43
C VAL A 68 7.72 -15.74 13.88
N GLU A 69 8.27 -15.53 15.08
CA GLU A 69 9.29 -16.40 15.69
C GLU A 69 8.96 -16.59 17.18
N ASP A 70 9.37 -17.73 17.76
CA ASP A 70 9.17 -18.00 19.18
C ASP A 70 9.86 -16.98 20.08
N GLY A 71 9.17 -16.60 21.17
CA GLY A 71 9.73 -15.79 22.24
C GLY A 71 10.03 -14.34 21.88
N ILE A 72 9.56 -13.85 20.73
CA ILE A 72 9.63 -12.42 20.42
C ILE A 72 8.50 -11.65 21.10
N GLU A 73 8.74 -10.38 21.38
CA GLU A 73 7.70 -9.45 21.83
C GLU A 73 7.55 -8.33 20.82
N ILE A 74 6.32 -8.08 20.41
CA ILE A 74 5.96 -7.04 19.43
C ILE A 74 5.21 -5.91 20.13
N PHE A 75 5.62 -4.68 19.84
CA PHE A 75 4.96 -3.47 20.33
C PHE A 75 4.53 -2.61 19.15
N THR A 76 3.24 -2.28 19.11
CA THR A 76 2.63 -1.58 17.95
C THR A 76 2.61 -0.07 18.11
N GLN A 77 2.87 0.48 19.31
CA GLN A 77 2.61 1.89 19.65
C GLN A 77 3.74 2.53 20.51
N THR A 78 4.99 2.04 20.43
CA THR A 78 6.10 2.71 21.14
C THR A 78 6.39 4.07 20.53
N GLU A 79 7.09 4.94 21.27
CA GLU A 79 7.49 6.27 20.76
C GLU A 79 8.36 6.17 19.53
N ASP A 80 9.26 5.17 19.47
CA ASP A 80 10.08 4.90 18.28
C ASP A 80 9.20 4.52 17.06
N VAL A 81 8.18 3.67 17.26
CA VAL A 81 7.22 3.30 16.19
C VAL A 81 6.43 4.51 15.71
N LYS A 82 5.91 5.32 16.63
CA LYS A 82 5.16 6.55 16.29
C LYS A 82 6.03 7.54 15.53
N LEU A 83 7.28 7.74 15.97
CA LEU A 83 8.23 8.62 15.29
C LEU A 83 8.53 8.16 13.86
N VAL A 84 8.79 6.87 13.65
CA VAL A 84 9.03 6.32 12.32
C VAL A 84 7.81 6.48 11.42
N ARG A 85 6.59 6.15 11.90
CA ARG A 85 5.35 6.34 11.13
C ARG A 85 5.11 7.81 10.77
N LYS A 86 5.32 8.71 11.72
CA LYS A 86 5.23 10.16 11.49
C LYS A 86 6.19 10.61 10.39
N THR A 87 7.45 10.19 10.45
CA THR A 87 8.46 10.52 9.44
C THR A 87 8.10 9.95 8.06
N VAL A 88 7.62 8.71 8.01
CA VAL A 88 7.16 8.07 6.76
C VAL A 88 5.98 8.84 6.16
N LEU A 89 5.00 9.23 6.98
CA LEU A 89 3.85 10.01 6.50
C LEU A 89 4.25 11.40 6.02
N GLU A 90 5.23 12.03 6.66
CA GLU A 90 5.79 13.29 6.19
C GLU A 90 6.45 13.16 4.81
N LEU A 91 7.22 12.09 4.58
CA LEU A 91 7.81 11.77 3.27
C LEU A 91 6.74 11.46 2.22
N LEU A 92 5.69 10.73 2.59
CA LEU A 92 4.58 10.45 1.69
C LEU A 92 3.79 11.71 1.33
N LEU A 93 3.57 12.63 2.28
CA LEU A 93 2.96 13.95 2.00
C LEU A 93 3.82 14.80 1.08
N ALA A 94 5.15 14.76 1.24
CA ALA A 94 6.04 15.48 0.33
C ALA A 94 5.94 14.95 -1.11
N ARG A 95 5.83 13.61 -1.25
CA ARG A 95 5.68 12.96 -2.55
C ARG A 95 4.28 13.12 -3.17
N CYS A 96 3.23 13.07 -2.35
CA CYS A 96 1.84 13.01 -2.78
C CYS A 96 1.01 14.08 -2.06
N PRO A 97 1.32 15.38 -2.24
CA PRO A 97 0.72 16.47 -1.47
C PRO A 97 -0.80 16.61 -1.70
N SER A 98 -1.32 16.09 -2.80
CA SER A 98 -2.75 16.12 -3.16
C SER A 98 -3.53 14.86 -2.77
N SER A 99 -2.94 13.92 -2.00
CA SER A 99 -3.63 12.71 -1.57
C SER A 99 -4.37 12.94 -0.25
N ASP A 100 -5.70 12.90 -0.29
CA ASP A 100 -6.56 13.03 0.89
C ASP A 100 -6.33 11.91 1.90
N VAL A 101 -6.08 10.69 1.42
CA VAL A 101 -5.77 9.52 2.26
C VAL A 101 -4.48 9.75 3.05
N ILE A 102 -3.42 10.23 2.39
CA ILE A 102 -2.15 10.51 3.07
C ILE A 102 -2.29 11.71 4.02
N ALA A 103 -3.01 12.76 3.62
CA ALA A 103 -3.26 13.92 4.48
C ALA A 103 -4.04 13.53 5.75
N TYR A 104 -5.07 12.68 5.60
CA TYR A 104 -5.83 12.17 6.74
C TYR A 104 -4.96 11.36 7.71
N LEU A 105 -4.19 10.39 7.21
CA LEU A 105 -3.27 9.61 8.04
C LEU A 105 -2.22 10.48 8.72
N ALA A 106 -1.63 11.42 7.99
CA ALA A 106 -0.63 12.33 8.51
C ALA A 106 -1.18 13.18 9.69
N LYS A 107 -2.43 13.66 9.57
CA LYS A 107 -3.11 14.36 10.66
C LYS A 107 -3.26 13.49 11.91
N GLN A 108 -3.66 12.23 11.75
CA GLN A 108 -3.79 11.28 12.87
C GLN A 108 -2.47 11.03 13.60
N TYR A 109 -1.35 11.05 12.88
CA TYR A 109 0.00 10.87 13.46
C TYR A 109 0.68 12.20 13.84
N GLY A 110 -0.05 13.33 13.84
CA GLY A 110 0.45 14.63 14.28
C GLY A 110 1.54 15.21 13.37
N VAL A 111 1.46 14.96 12.05
CA VAL A 111 2.32 15.62 11.06
C VAL A 111 1.77 17.02 10.79
N ASN A 112 2.34 18.02 11.44
CA ASN A 112 1.91 19.42 11.28
C ASN A 112 2.75 20.19 10.25
N ILE A 113 3.99 19.76 10.02
CA ILE A 113 4.95 20.41 9.15
C ILE A 113 5.58 19.35 8.25
N VAL A 114 5.67 19.64 6.95
CA VAL A 114 6.40 18.82 5.98
C VAL A 114 7.77 19.47 5.75
N ARG A 115 8.81 18.86 6.28
CA ARG A 115 10.21 19.35 6.18
C ARG A 115 10.86 19.12 4.82
N TYR A 116 10.25 18.29 3.99
CA TYR A 116 10.77 17.90 2.67
C TYR A 116 10.11 18.70 1.56
N THR A 117 10.82 18.91 0.46
CA THR A 117 10.28 19.57 -0.74
C THR A 117 9.11 18.76 -1.30
N LYS A 118 7.97 19.43 -1.52
CA LYS A 118 6.78 18.81 -2.09
C LYS A 118 6.95 18.58 -3.59
N ASP A 119 6.60 17.40 -4.04
CA ASP A 119 6.60 17.02 -5.46
C ASP A 119 5.18 17.17 -6.02
N ASN A 120 4.85 18.35 -6.52
CA ASN A 120 3.50 18.65 -6.99
C ASN A 120 3.13 17.91 -8.31
N ASP A 121 4.12 17.38 -9.03
CA ASP A 121 3.93 16.72 -10.32
C ASP A 121 3.60 15.22 -10.20
N LYS A 122 3.83 14.61 -9.03
CA LYS A 122 3.62 13.16 -8.83
C LYS A 122 2.18 12.77 -8.50
N GLY A 123 1.29 13.73 -8.34
CA GLY A 123 -0.11 13.47 -8.00
C GLY A 123 -0.27 12.72 -6.68
N LYS A 124 -1.04 11.63 -6.68
CA LYS A 124 -1.36 10.84 -5.47
C LYS A 124 -0.57 9.53 -5.34
N CYS A 125 0.36 9.22 -6.24
CA CYS A 125 1.03 7.90 -6.30
C CYS A 125 2.14 7.72 -5.27
N ILE A 126 1.97 6.76 -4.35
CA ILE A 126 2.96 6.35 -3.34
C ILE A 126 3.89 5.22 -3.81
N LEU A 127 3.82 4.79 -5.06
CA LEU A 127 4.57 3.66 -5.64
C LEU A 127 4.39 2.34 -4.88
N CYS A 128 3.19 2.09 -4.34
CA CYS A 128 2.91 0.87 -3.56
C CYS A 128 2.93 -0.41 -4.39
N ASN A 129 2.84 -0.31 -5.71
CA ASN A 129 2.84 -1.44 -6.65
C ASN A 129 1.53 -2.26 -6.70
N THR A 130 0.54 -1.95 -5.87
CA THR A 130 -0.70 -2.73 -5.79
C THR A 130 -1.41 -2.82 -7.14
N CYS A 131 -1.52 -1.70 -7.88
CA CYS A 131 -2.16 -1.67 -9.20
C CYS A 131 -1.43 -2.53 -10.24
N VAL A 132 -0.10 -2.56 -10.21
CA VAL A 132 0.71 -3.40 -11.11
C VAL A 132 0.46 -4.87 -10.81
N LYS A 133 0.58 -5.27 -9.54
CA LYS A 133 0.27 -6.66 -9.11
C LYS A 133 -1.18 -7.05 -9.42
N THR A 134 -2.13 -6.14 -9.26
CA THR A 134 -3.53 -6.40 -9.63
C THR A 134 -3.63 -6.70 -11.13
N CYS A 135 -2.98 -5.89 -11.97
CA CYS A 135 -3.01 -6.07 -13.42
C CYS A 135 -2.32 -7.36 -13.87
N GLU A 136 -1.21 -7.72 -13.22
CA GLU A 136 -0.41 -8.90 -13.52
C GLU A 136 -1.03 -10.19 -12.95
N ASN A 137 -1.31 -10.22 -11.63
CA ASN A 137 -1.61 -11.46 -10.93
C ASN A 137 -3.11 -11.77 -10.87
N ILE A 138 -3.99 -10.76 -10.92
CA ILE A 138 -5.44 -10.95 -10.84
C ILE A 138 -6.07 -10.87 -12.23
N VAL A 139 -5.71 -9.85 -13.01
CA VAL A 139 -6.28 -9.65 -14.35
C VAL A 139 -5.52 -10.46 -15.41
N GLY A 140 -4.22 -10.67 -15.23
CA GLY A 140 -3.38 -11.50 -16.08
C GLY A 140 -2.89 -10.83 -17.38
N VAL A 141 -3.07 -9.48 -17.52
CA VAL A 141 -2.73 -8.80 -18.79
C VAL A 141 -1.46 -7.94 -18.74
N SER A 142 -0.94 -7.64 -17.56
CA SER A 142 0.30 -6.87 -17.35
C SER A 142 0.41 -5.58 -18.17
N ALA A 143 -0.71 -4.85 -18.31
CA ALA A 143 -0.81 -3.65 -19.14
C ALA A 143 -0.05 -2.43 -18.58
N ILE A 144 0.32 -2.45 -17.31
CA ILE A 144 1.02 -1.37 -16.59
C ILE A 144 2.18 -1.92 -15.80
N SER A 145 3.22 -1.10 -15.62
CA SER A 145 4.41 -1.46 -14.85
C SER A 145 5.00 -0.24 -14.12
N LEU A 146 5.95 -0.51 -13.22
CA LEU A 146 6.80 0.54 -12.64
C LEU A 146 7.91 0.89 -13.62
N THR A 147 7.94 2.12 -14.09
CA THR A 147 8.93 2.65 -15.04
C THR A 147 9.79 3.75 -14.39
N GLY A 148 10.93 4.04 -15.00
CA GLY A 148 11.85 5.07 -14.51
C GLY A 148 12.66 4.66 -13.28
N LYS A 149 13.58 5.53 -12.84
CA LYS A 149 14.48 5.33 -11.70
C LYS A 149 14.46 6.55 -10.79
N GLY A 150 14.78 6.35 -9.51
CA GLY A 150 14.88 7.42 -8.51
C GLY A 150 13.63 8.31 -8.47
N PRO A 151 13.79 9.63 -8.56
CA PRO A 151 12.66 10.57 -8.52
C PRO A 151 11.72 10.47 -9.73
N PHE A 152 12.18 9.90 -10.85
CA PHE A 152 11.37 9.72 -12.07
C PHE A 152 10.57 8.41 -12.07
N LYS A 153 10.63 7.63 -10.99
CA LYS A 153 9.89 6.38 -10.91
C LYS A 153 8.38 6.65 -10.83
N ARG A 154 7.62 5.99 -11.71
CA ARG A 154 6.16 6.09 -11.78
C ARG A 154 5.54 4.78 -12.26
N VAL A 155 4.22 4.65 -12.11
CA VAL A 155 3.43 3.62 -12.78
C VAL A 155 3.04 4.15 -14.15
N SER A 156 3.23 3.36 -15.19
CA SER A 156 2.85 3.74 -16.55
C SER A 156 2.52 2.53 -17.41
N THR A 157 1.87 2.78 -18.52
CA THR A 157 1.78 1.87 -19.67
C THR A 157 3.11 1.87 -20.45
N PRO A 158 3.39 0.85 -21.29
CA PRO A 158 4.58 0.83 -22.13
C PRO A 158 4.70 2.11 -22.96
N PHE A 159 5.91 2.70 -22.98
CA PHE A 159 6.24 3.92 -23.72
C PHE A 159 5.34 5.15 -23.44
N ASP A 160 4.58 5.12 -22.33
CA ASP A 160 3.56 6.10 -21.99
C ASP A 160 2.39 6.18 -23.01
N GLU A 161 2.25 5.18 -23.85
CA GLU A 161 1.17 5.06 -24.84
C GLU A 161 0.01 4.16 -24.35
N PRO A 162 -1.19 4.24 -24.92
CA PRO A 162 -2.29 3.35 -24.61
C PRO A 162 -1.87 1.87 -24.85
N SER A 163 -1.92 1.04 -23.80
CA SER A 163 -1.52 -0.37 -23.92
C SER A 163 -2.55 -1.18 -24.68
N GLU A 164 -2.12 -1.92 -25.70
CA GLU A 164 -3.01 -2.78 -26.50
C GLU A 164 -3.66 -3.89 -25.65
N VAL A 165 -2.89 -4.47 -24.71
CA VAL A 165 -3.36 -5.54 -23.82
C VAL A 165 -4.27 -5.05 -22.69
N CYS A 166 -4.40 -3.74 -22.47
CA CYS A 166 -5.34 -3.21 -21.49
C CYS A 166 -6.78 -3.47 -21.93
N ILE A 167 -7.57 -4.10 -21.06
CA ILE A 167 -8.98 -4.44 -21.31
C ILE A 167 -9.97 -3.46 -20.64
N GLY A 168 -9.49 -2.40 -20.00
CA GLY A 168 -10.35 -1.38 -19.38
C GLY A 168 -11.12 -1.85 -18.14
N CYS A 169 -10.74 -2.94 -17.48
CA CYS A 169 -11.50 -3.53 -16.35
C CYS A 169 -11.60 -2.62 -15.12
N GLY A 170 -10.69 -1.64 -14.94
CA GLY A 170 -10.69 -0.74 -13.79
C GLY A 170 -10.14 -1.32 -12.49
N ALA A 171 -9.78 -2.61 -12.43
CA ALA A 171 -9.30 -3.26 -11.21
C ALA A 171 -8.10 -2.54 -10.56
N CYS A 172 -7.18 -1.99 -11.37
CA CYS A 172 -6.04 -1.21 -10.88
C CYS A 172 -6.45 0.12 -10.23
N ALA A 173 -7.54 0.75 -10.67
CA ALA A 173 -8.06 1.97 -10.05
C ALA A 173 -8.71 1.66 -8.71
N VAL A 174 -9.53 0.60 -8.63
CA VAL A 174 -10.17 0.15 -7.40
C VAL A 174 -9.15 -0.29 -6.35
N ALA A 175 -8.09 -0.98 -6.76
CA ALA A 175 -7.03 -1.44 -5.86
C ALA A 175 -6.07 -0.33 -5.40
N CYS A 176 -6.16 0.88 -5.94
CA CYS A 176 -5.24 1.97 -5.61
C CYS A 176 -5.57 2.59 -4.24
N PRO A 177 -4.72 2.45 -3.22
CA PRO A 177 -5.03 2.93 -1.87
C PRO A 177 -5.04 4.46 -1.74
N THR A 178 -4.60 5.19 -2.76
CA THR A 178 -4.51 6.65 -2.77
C THR A 178 -5.29 7.28 -3.93
N GLU A 179 -6.10 6.49 -4.62
CA GLU A 179 -6.96 6.97 -5.73
C GLU A 179 -6.18 7.75 -6.81
N HIS A 180 -4.96 7.29 -7.09
CA HIS A 180 -4.10 7.94 -8.08
C HIS A 180 -4.52 7.65 -9.52
N ILE A 181 -5.10 6.46 -9.78
CA ILE A 181 -5.43 6.04 -11.14
C ILE A 181 -6.78 6.62 -11.51
N TYR A 182 -6.75 7.56 -12.45
CA TYR A 182 -7.95 8.15 -13.01
C TYR A 182 -8.65 7.16 -13.94
N MET A 183 -9.95 6.99 -13.72
CA MET A 183 -10.87 6.23 -14.56
C MET A 183 -12.18 7.01 -14.64
N GLU A 184 -12.72 7.19 -15.84
CA GLU A 184 -13.98 7.89 -16.06
C GLU A 184 -14.89 7.07 -16.98
N ASP A 185 -16.13 6.91 -16.55
CA ASP A 185 -17.22 6.32 -17.33
C ASP A 185 -18.16 7.46 -17.76
N ARG A 186 -18.21 7.76 -19.07
CA ARG A 186 -19.03 8.83 -19.61
C ARG A 186 -19.56 8.52 -21.01
N ASN A 187 -20.86 8.80 -21.24
CA ASN A 187 -21.52 8.64 -22.54
C ASN A 187 -21.33 7.24 -23.17
N GLY A 188 -21.41 6.17 -22.36
CA GLY A 188 -21.25 4.79 -22.85
C GLY A 188 -19.81 4.37 -23.10
N PHE A 189 -18.83 5.14 -22.62
CA PHE A 189 -17.42 4.84 -22.76
C PHE A 189 -16.72 4.91 -21.41
N ARG A 190 -15.72 4.02 -21.22
CA ARG A 190 -14.73 4.10 -20.14
C ARG A 190 -13.42 4.62 -20.68
N THR A 191 -12.83 5.58 -19.99
CA THR A 191 -11.46 6.05 -20.26
C THR A 191 -10.56 5.72 -19.09
N ILE A 192 -9.50 4.98 -19.33
CA ILE A 192 -8.44 4.65 -18.35
C ILE A 192 -7.11 4.49 -19.09
N TRP A 193 -6.01 4.95 -18.50
CA TRP A 193 -4.67 4.88 -19.13
C TRP A 193 -4.64 5.44 -20.56
N ARG A 194 -5.37 6.55 -20.79
CA ARG A 194 -5.50 7.23 -22.12
C ARG A 194 -6.15 6.36 -23.22
N LYS A 195 -6.66 5.19 -22.88
CA LYS A 195 -7.40 4.32 -23.78
C LYS A 195 -8.89 4.41 -23.50
N LYS A 196 -9.67 4.46 -24.58
CA LYS A 196 -11.12 4.54 -24.54
C LYS A 196 -11.72 3.18 -24.92
N PHE A 197 -12.70 2.74 -24.13
CA PHE A 197 -13.39 1.47 -24.29
C PHE A 197 -14.89 1.75 -24.40
N GLU A 198 -15.56 1.12 -25.33
CA GLU A 198 -17.02 1.12 -25.40
C GLU A 198 -17.59 0.21 -24.31
N LEU A 199 -18.57 0.71 -23.55
CA LEU A 199 -19.22 -0.05 -22.51
C LEU A 199 -20.42 -0.80 -23.09
N ALA A 200 -20.41 -2.14 -22.99
CA ALA A 200 -21.57 -2.95 -23.29
C ALA A 200 -22.59 -2.90 -22.16
N ARG A 201 -23.87 -2.83 -22.51
CA ARG A 201 -24.94 -2.98 -21.52
C ARG A 201 -25.09 -4.46 -21.14
N CYS A 202 -25.20 -4.71 -19.84
CA CYS A 202 -25.49 -6.05 -19.38
C CYS A 202 -26.92 -6.44 -19.79
N PRO A 203 -27.15 -7.60 -20.46
CA PRO A 203 -28.50 -8.02 -20.85
C PRO A 203 -29.39 -8.39 -19.66
N VAL A 204 -28.84 -8.53 -18.46
CA VAL A 204 -29.56 -8.92 -17.25
C VAL A 204 -29.88 -7.73 -16.34
N CYS A 205 -28.93 -6.81 -16.14
CA CYS A 205 -29.08 -5.69 -15.20
C CYS A 205 -28.93 -4.29 -15.83
N GLY A 206 -28.73 -4.17 -17.11
CA GLY A 206 -28.66 -2.91 -17.82
C GLY A 206 -27.25 -2.37 -18.10
#